data_43aa0e14b14b057a2ff6b451ab5a1493
#
_entry.id   43aa0e14b14b057a2ff6b451ab5a1493
#
_cell.length_a   1.000
_cell.length_b   1.000
_cell.length_c   1.000
_cell.angle_alpha   90.00
_cell.angle_beta   90.00
_cell.angle_gamma   90.00
#
_symmetry.space_group_name_H-M   'P 1'
#
loop_
_entity.id
_entity.type
_entity.pdbx_description
1 polymer ?
#
loop_
_entity_poly.entity_id
_entity_poly.type
_entity_poly.pdbx_seq_one_letter_code
_entity_poly.pdbx_strand_id
1 'polypeptide(L)'
;MLHACLAVDGTAKKTYPSISKVGERYRKFVNEHLDIIELMFGGMNLAETVYPFKDAKGNIGITFADTVYEKFRCSLAHGDELPDGFGISVQIADGHQQFSIDIKNQSMTLPQSAIYGLGLICVLAPANADQKIGSNPYYYRDQINTYVVDRWWGKVECARKIMDFETPIRIKIDFKNVWPTS
;
A
#
# COMPACT_ATOMS: atom_id res chain seq x y z
N MET A 1 -9.64 -1.87 -4.73
CA MET A 1 -8.26 -2.42 -4.77
C MET A 1 -7.68 -2.53 -6.17
N LEU A 2 -8.34 -3.17 -7.15
CA LEU A 2 -7.81 -3.31 -8.51
C LEU A 2 -7.32 -1.98 -9.12
N HIS A 3 -8.17 -0.95 -9.12
CA HIS A 3 -7.79 0.35 -9.68
C HIS A 3 -6.56 0.97 -9.02
N ALA A 4 -6.41 0.82 -7.69
CA ALA A 4 -5.23 1.29 -7.00
C ALA A 4 -3.97 0.50 -7.42
N CYS A 5 -4.08 -0.81 -7.56
CA CYS A 5 -2.99 -1.64 -8.08
C CYS A 5 -2.58 -1.28 -9.51
N LEU A 6 -3.55 -1.00 -10.39
CA LEU A 6 -3.29 -0.57 -11.77
C LEU A 6 -2.68 0.84 -11.83
N ALA A 7 -3.10 1.75 -10.94
CA ALA A 7 -2.48 3.07 -10.81
C ALA A 7 -1.02 2.97 -10.38
N VAL A 8 -0.71 2.09 -9.41
CA VAL A 8 0.67 1.79 -9.02
C VAL A 8 1.48 1.22 -10.18
N ASP A 9 0.95 0.27 -10.94
CA ASP A 9 1.63 -0.28 -12.13
C ASP A 9 1.98 0.81 -13.15
N GLY A 10 1.01 1.66 -13.48
CA GLY A 10 1.19 2.77 -14.43
C GLY A 10 2.23 3.78 -13.94
N THR A 11 2.15 4.16 -12.67
CA THR A 11 3.08 5.11 -12.05
C THR A 11 4.49 4.52 -11.95
N ALA A 12 4.62 3.27 -11.50
CA ALA A 12 5.90 2.58 -11.44
C ALA A 12 6.57 2.45 -12.82
N LYS A 13 5.78 2.21 -13.89
CA LYS A 13 6.28 2.18 -15.26
C LYS A 13 6.83 3.54 -15.71
N LYS A 14 6.16 4.63 -15.37
CA LYS A 14 6.63 5.99 -15.66
C LYS A 14 7.88 6.32 -14.86
N THR A 15 7.93 5.93 -13.57
CA THR A 15 9.04 6.22 -12.66
C THR A 15 10.31 5.43 -13.03
N TYR A 16 10.17 4.17 -13.44
CA TYR A 16 11.30 3.27 -13.75
C TYR A 16 11.19 2.69 -15.16
N PRO A 17 11.32 3.50 -16.21
CA PRO A 17 11.14 3.03 -17.60
C PRO A 17 12.18 1.99 -18.03
N SER A 18 13.37 1.96 -17.39
CA SER A 18 14.43 1.00 -17.66
C SER A 18 14.20 -0.39 -17.05
N ILE A 19 13.30 -0.50 -16.05
CA ILE A 19 12.99 -1.80 -15.43
C ILE A 19 11.88 -2.47 -16.24
N SER A 20 12.23 -3.52 -16.99
CA SER A 20 11.28 -4.25 -17.85
C SER A 20 10.31 -5.14 -17.06
N LYS A 21 10.77 -5.73 -15.95
CA LYS A 21 9.97 -6.65 -15.13
C LYS A 21 8.93 -5.90 -14.30
N VAL A 22 7.65 -6.17 -14.58
CA VAL A 22 6.51 -5.50 -13.90
C VAL A 22 6.58 -5.64 -12.38
N GLY A 23 6.77 -6.86 -11.88
CA GLY A 23 6.82 -7.11 -10.43
C GLY A 23 7.98 -6.43 -9.73
N GLU A 24 9.13 -6.32 -10.39
CA GLU A 24 10.30 -5.64 -9.83
C GLU A 24 10.05 -4.14 -9.66
N ARG A 25 9.59 -3.46 -10.72
CA ARG A 25 9.32 -2.02 -10.65
C ARG A 25 8.15 -1.69 -9.72
N TYR A 26 7.11 -2.56 -9.66
CA TYR A 26 5.99 -2.41 -8.75
C TYR A 26 6.43 -2.41 -7.30
N ARG A 27 7.16 -3.48 -6.90
CA ARG A 27 7.68 -3.62 -5.55
C ARG A 27 8.64 -2.49 -5.17
N LYS A 28 9.52 -2.12 -6.09
CA LYS A 28 10.44 -1.00 -5.89
C LYS A 28 9.68 0.27 -5.60
N PHE A 29 8.67 0.59 -6.40
CA PHE A 29 7.85 1.79 -6.22
C PHE A 29 7.13 1.80 -4.87
N VAL A 30 6.48 0.70 -4.50
CA VAL A 30 5.78 0.57 -3.21
C VAL A 30 6.78 0.71 -2.05
N ASN A 31 7.93 0.01 -2.11
CA ASN A 31 8.94 0.05 -1.05
C ASN A 31 9.52 1.45 -0.83
N GLU A 32 9.72 2.23 -1.86
CA GLU A 32 10.24 3.60 -1.75
C GLU A 32 9.23 4.61 -1.17
N HIS A 33 7.96 4.21 -1.02
CA HIS A 33 6.88 5.04 -0.52
C HIS A 33 6.14 4.43 0.68
N LEU A 34 6.74 3.44 1.35
CA LEU A 34 6.12 2.80 2.52
C LEU A 34 5.84 3.79 3.65
N ASP A 35 6.71 4.77 3.84
CA ASP A 35 6.56 5.86 4.80
C ASP A 35 5.20 6.60 4.66
N ILE A 36 4.75 6.80 3.43
CA ILE A 36 3.46 7.43 3.13
C ILE A 36 2.29 6.46 3.36
N ILE A 37 2.46 5.20 2.94
CA ILE A 37 1.43 4.18 3.11
C ILE A 37 1.21 3.90 4.61
N GLU A 38 2.27 3.88 5.41
CA GLU A 38 2.25 3.63 6.85
C GLU A 38 1.33 4.59 7.61
N LEU A 39 1.21 5.84 7.17
CA LEU A 39 0.27 6.81 7.74
C LEU A 39 -1.17 6.34 7.69
N MET A 40 -1.52 5.61 6.64
CA MET A 40 -2.85 5.07 6.43
C MET A 40 -3.10 3.78 7.25
N PHE A 41 -2.06 3.26 7.91
CA PHE A 41 -2.10 2.05 8.74
C PHE A 41 -2.01 2.32 10.24
N GLY A 42 -2.18 3.57 10.67
CA GLY A 42 -2.19 3.90 12.10
C GLY A 42 -0.84 3.68 12.81
N GLY A 43 0.28 3.84 12.10
CA GLY A 43 1.62 3.78 12.68
C GLY A 43 2.29 2.39 12.64
N MET A 44 1.79 1.46 11.84
CA MET A 44 2.51 0.20 11.60
C MET A 44 3.75 0.46 10.75
N ASN A 45 4.91 -0.06 11.18
CA ASN A 45 6.15 -0.03 10.40
C ASN A 45 6.12 -1.13 9.34
N LEU A 46 5.64 -0.79 8.13
CA LEU A 46 5.54 -1.74 7.01
C LEU A 46 6.92 -2.10 6.44
N ALA A 47 7.88 -1.19 6.53
CA ALA A 47 9.23 -1.37 5.99
C ALA A 47 9.99 -2.47 6.72
N GLU A 48 9.80 -2.61 8.03
CA GLU A 48 10.47 -3.60 8.86
C GLU A 48 9.61 -4.83 9.18
N THR A 49 8.33 -4.83 8.78
CA THR A 49 7.41 -5.95 9.01
C THR A 49 7.52 -6.96 7.88
N VAL A 50 7.84 -8.20 8.24
CA VAL A 50 7.85 -9.34 7.31
C VAL A 50 6.74 -10.30 7.70
N TYR A 51 5.84 -10.56 6.78
CA TYR A 51 4.65 -11.38 7.02
C TYR A 51 4.97 -12.87 6.87
N PRO A 52 4.41 -13.76 7.71
CA PRO A 52 4.70 -15.19 7.71
C PRO A 52 3.94 -15.96 6.62
N PHE A 53 3.89 -15.41 5.42
CA PHE A 53 3.25 -16.02 4.26
C PHE A 53 4.29 -16.55 3.28
N LYS A 54 3.86 -17.47 2.42
CA LYS A 54 4.70 -18.00 1.34
C LYS A 54 4.62 -17.08 0.11
N ASP A 55 5.79 -16.81 -0.49
CA ASP A 55 5.88 -16.21 -1.82
C ASP A 55 5.49 -17.22 -2.92
N ALA A 56 5.48 -16.77 -4.17
CA ALA A 56 5.18 -17.62 -5.33
C ALA A 56 6.19 -18.77 -5.53
N LYS A 57 7.35 -18.73 -4.87
CA LYS A 57 8.39 -19.78 -4.91
C LYS A 57 8.34 -20.71 -3.70
N GLY A 58 7.44 -20.44 -2.75
CA GLY A 58 7.28 -21.22 -1.51
C GLY A 58 8.18 -20.77 -0.35
N ASN A 59 8.96 -19.68 -0.50
CA ASN A 59 9.75 -19.14 0.59
C ASN A 59 8.83 -18.44 1.60
N ILE A 60 9.08 -18.65 2.90
CA ILE A 60 8.34 -17.98 3.97
C ILE A 60 8.95 -16.61 4.24
N GLY A 61 8.10 -15.63 4.46
CA GLY A 61 8.51 -14.27 4.77
C GLY A 61 8.40 -13.35 3.56
N ILE A 62 7.28 -12.67 3.43
CA ILE A 62 7.04 -11.69 2.37
C ILE A 62 6.84 -10.30 2.94
N THR A 63 7.28 -9.28 2.21
CA THR A 63 7.10 -7.87 2.57
C THR A 63 5.68 -7.40 2.27
N PHE A 64 5.33 -6.19 2.71
CA PHE A 64 4.08 -5.55 2.32
C PHE A 64 3.97 -5.41 0.79
N ALA A 65 5.04 -4.96 0.13
CA ALA A 65 5.07 -4.80 -1.32
C ALA A 65 4.88 -6.13 -2.08
N ASP A 66 5.48 -7.23 -1.56
CA ASP A 66 5.26 -8.57 -2.11
C ASP A 66 3.81 -9.00 -1.94
N THR A 67 3.25 -8.79 -0.75
CA THR A 67 1.86 -9.15 -0.45
C THR A 67 0.90 -8.43 -1.39
N VAL A 68 1.03 -7.11 -1.52
CA VAL A 68 0.15 -6.34 -2.41
C VAL A 68 0.32 -6.76 -3.87
N TYR A 69 1.56 -7.00 -4.30
CA TYR A 69 1.81 -7.44 -5.67
C TYR A 69 1.27 -8.84 -5.95
N GLU A 70 1.64 -9.82 -5.13
CA GLU A 70 1.36 -11.24 -5.41
C GLU A 70 -0.07 -11.64 -5.08
N LYS A 71 -0.60 -11.17 -3.92
CA LYS A 71 -1.91 -11.63 -3.43
C LYS A 71 -3.07 -10.76 -3.93
N PHE A 72 -2.83 -9.47 -4.13
CA PHE A 72 -3.90 -8.55 -4.57
C PHE A 72 -3.78 -8.18 -6.05
N ARG A 73 -2.63 -7.63 -6.46
CA ARG A 73 -2.48 -7.14 -7.84
C ARG A 73 -2.55 -8.25 -8.87
N CYS A 74 -1.80 -9.36 -8.67
CA CYS A 74 -1.78 -10.43 -9.68
C CYS A 74 -3.16 -11.07 -9.84
N SER A 75 -3.81 -11.46 -8.76
CA SER A 75 -5.14 -12.07 -8.81
C SER A 75 -6.16 -11.14 -9.47
N LEU A 76 -6.30 -9.92 -8.98
CA LEU A 76 -7.30 -8.98 -9.49
C LEU A 76 -7.04 -8.54 -10.94
N ALA A 77 -5.77 -8.39 -11.37
CA ALA A 77 -5.45 -7.97 -12.72
C ALA A 77 -5.69 -9.08 -13.77
N HIS A 78 -5.72 -10.33 -13.36
CA HIS A 78 -6.08 -11.47 -14.21
C HIS A 78 -7.59 -11.78 -14.20
N GLY A 79 -8.37 -11.01 -13.42
CA GLY A 79 -9.81 -11.21 -13.29
C GLY A 79 -10.17 -12.34 -12.31
N ASP A 80 -9.19 -12.83 -11.55
CA ASP A 80 -9.40 -13.85 -10.55
C ASP A 80 -9.95 -13.25 -9.25
N GLU A 81 -10.54 -14.09 -8.43
CA GLU A 81 -10.83 -13.74 -7.03
C GLU A 81 -9.53 -13.60 -6.23
N LEU A 82 -9.60 -12.91 -5.10
CA LEU A 82 -8.48 -12.90 -4.18
C LEU A 82 -8.21 -14.33 -3.69
N PRO A 83 -6.93 -14.69 -3.46
CA PRO A 83 -6.62 -15.99 -2.89
C PRO A 83 -7.33 -16.21 -1.56
N ASP A 84 -7.70 -17.44 -1.27
CA ASP A 84 -8.33 -17.80 0.01
C ASP A 84 -7.59 -17.21 1.19
N GLY A 85 -8.33 -16.63 2.11
CA GLY A 85 -7.77 -15.98 3.28
C GLY A 85 -7.28 -14.53 3.07
N PHE A 86 -7.26 -14.01 1.84
CA PHE A 86 -6.90 -12.61 1.59
C PHE A 86 -8.13 -11.75 1.32
N GLY A 87 -8.21 -10.61 2.00
CA GLY A 87 -9.38 -9.75 1.90
C GLY A 87 -9.09 -8.29 2.22
N ILE A 88 -10.13 -7.46 2.10
CA ILE A 88 -10.12 -6.05 2.45
C ILE A 88 -11.27 -5.82 3.43
N SER A 89 -10.97 -5.29 4.60
CA SER A 89 -11.99 -4.86 5.56
C SER A 89 -12.52 -3.49 5.16
N VAL A 90 -13.81 -3.44 4.89
CA VAL A 90 -14.56 -2.19 4.69
C VAL A 90 -15.33 -1.78 5.96
N GLN A 91 -15.32 -2.64 6.98
CA GLN A 91 -16.02 -2.38 8.23
C GLN A 91 -15.21 -1.46 9.13
N ILE A 92 -15.89 -0.45 9.62
CA ILE A 92 -15.43 0.40 10.71
C ILE A 92 -16.15 -0.13 11.96
N ALA A 93 -15.51 -1.04 12.70
CA ALA A 93 -15.96 -1.36 14.03
C ALA A 93 -15.47 -0.24 14.96
N ASP A 94 -16.38 0.44 15.63
CA ASP A 94 -16.09 1.53 16.57
C ASP A 94 -15.20 2.67 16.00
N GLY A 95 -15.32 2.94 14.69
CA GLY A 95 -14.54 3.98 14.02
C GLY A 95 -13.14 3.54 13.57
N HIS A 96 -12.72 2.31 13.82
CA HIS A 96 -11.42 1.79 13.46
C HIS A 96 -11.50 0.79 12.32
N GLN A 97 -10.61 0.94 11.33
CA GLN A 97 -10.44 -0.04 10.26
C GLN A 97 -9.62 -1.22 10.77
N GLN A 98 -10.08 -2.42 10.45
CA GLN A 98 -9.42 -3.63 10.92
C GLN A 98 -8.30 -4.05 9.97
N PHE A 99 -7.09 -4.15 10.51
CA PHE A 99 -6.00 -4.93 9.94
C PHE A 99 -5.89 -6.23 10.73
N SER A 100 -5.91 -7.37 10.05
CA SER A 100 -5.79 -8.67 10.74
C SER A 100 -4.89 -9.62 9.97
N ILE A 101 -4.15 -10.43 10.73
CA ILE A 101 -3.31 -11.52 10.23
C ILE A 101 -3.64 -12.76 11.05
N ASP A 102 -4.01 -13.85 10.37
CA ASP A 102 -4.13 -15.16 10.96
C ASP A 102 -3.04 -16.06 10.38
N ILE A 103 -2.03 -16.32 11.20
CA ILE A 103 -0.86 -17.10 10.81
C ILE A 103 -1.23 -18.56 10.57
N LYS A 104 -2.14 -19.11 11.39
CA LYS A 104 -2.56 -20.50 11.29
C LYS A 104 -3.27 -20.79 9.97
N ASN A 105 -4.17 -19.89 9.56
CA ASN A 105 -4.94 -20.02 8.34
C ASN A 105 -4.28 -19.33 7.15
N GLN A 106 -3.06 -18.80 7.31
CA GLN A 106 -2.32 -18.09 6.27
C GLN A 106 -3.16 -16.98 5.62
N SER A 107 -3.88 -16.21 6.45
CA SER A 107 -4.82 -15.20 5.97
C SER A 107 -4.45 -13.79 6.42
N MET A 108 -4.83 -12.80 5.62
CA MET A 108 -4.62 -11.39 5.89
C MET A 108 -5.80 -10.57 5.38
N THR A 109 -6.30 -9.70 6.23
CA THR A 109 -7.27 -8.68 5.82
C THR A 109 -6.62 -7.30 5.92
N LEU A 110 -6.51 -6.63 4.80
CA LEU A 110 -6.03 -5.23 4.75
C LEU A 110 -7.16 -4.27 5.09
N PRO A 111 -6.89 -3.18 5.79
CA PRO A 111 -7.86 -2.11 5.96
C PRO A 111 -8.12 -1.41 4.62
N GLN A 112 -9.30 -0.85 4.43
CA GLN A 112 -9.63 -0.07 3.23
C GLN A 112 -8.66 1.12 3.03
N SER A 113 -8.11 1.66 4.11
CA SER A 113 -7.08 2.71 4.06
C SER A 113 -5.83 2.30 3.26
N ALA A 114 -5.52 1.01 3.15
CA ALA A 114 -4.46 0.52 2.26
C ALA A 114 -4.68 0.92 0.79
N ILE A 115 -5.94 0.91 0.34
CA ILE A 115 -6.31 1.33 -1.03
C ILE A 115 -6.01 2.81 -1.21
N TYR A 116 -6.35 3.62 -0.20
CA TYR A 116 -6.08 5.06 -0.24
C TYR A 116 -4.58 5.35 -0.18
N GLY A 117 -3.82 4.61 0.63
CA GLY A 117 -2.36 4.70 0.67
C GLY A 117 -1.71 4.43 -0.68
N LEU A 118 -2.13 3.34 -1.36
CA LEU A 118 -1.66 3.02 -2.72
C LEU A 118 -2.05 4.09 -3.75
N GLY A 119 -3.24 4.67 -3.64
CA GLY A 119 -3.65 5.79 -4.49
C GLY A 119 -2.84 7.06 -4.21
N LEU A 120 -2.60 7.34 -2.94
CA LEU A 120 -1.87 8.53 -2.50
C LEU A 120 -0.43 8.56 -3.01
N ILE A 121 0.30 7.44 -2.94
CA ILE A 121 1.65 7.38 -3.48
C ILE A 121 1.69 7.62 -4.99
N CYS A 122 0.64 7.25 -5.73
CA CYS A 122 0.52 7.55 -7.16
C CYS A 122 0.31 9.06 -7.41
N VAL A 123 -0.55 9.70 -6.61
CA VAL A 123 -0.77 11.15 -6.70
C VAL A 123 0.52 11.91 -6.39
N LEU A 124 1.22 11.52 -5.33
CA LEU A 124 2.41 12.22 -4.86
C LEU A 124 3.66 11.96 -5.72
N ALA A 125 3.67 10.91 -6.54
CA ALA A 125 4.84 10.54 -7.34
C ALA A 125 5.24 11.63 -8.34
N PRO A 126 6.52 12.05 -8.40
CA PRO A 126 7.01 13.07 -9.35
C PRO A 126 6.69 12.74 -10.82
N ALA A 127 6.64 11.45 -11.16
CA ALA A 127 6.28 10.98 -12.50
C ALA A 127 4.83 11.34 -12.92
N ASN A 128 4.00 11.79 -12.00
CA ASN A 128 2.62 12.22 -12.24
C ASN A 128 2.39 13.71 -11.97
N ALA A 129 3.45 14.53 -11.89
CA ALA A 129 3.35 15.95 -11.60
C ALA A 129 2.52 16.75 -12.64
N ASP A 130 2.42 16.24 -13.85
CA ASP A 130 1.65 16.82 -14.97
C ASP A 130 0.17 16.42 -14.98
N GLN A 131 -0.26 15.56 -14.06
CA GLN A 131 -1.62 15.06 -14.02
C GLN A 131 -2.60 16.07 -13.43
N LYS A 132 -3.86 15.97 -13.84
CA LYS A 132 -4.99 16.76 -13.33
C LYS A 132 -6.26 15.91 -13.33
N ILE A 133 -7.13 16.19 -12.38
CA ILE A 133 -8.44 15.53 -12.25
C ILE A 133 -9.50 16.39 -12.93
N GLY A 134 -9.51 16.50 -14.22
CA GLY A 134 -10.60 17.12 -14.98
C GLY A 134 -11.22 18.40 -14.38
N SER A 135 -12.50 18.64 -14.66
CA SER A 135 -13.19 19.88 -14.25
C SER A 135 -13.73 19.87 -12.81
N ASN A 136 -13.89 18.70 -12.21
CA ASN A 136 -14.40 18.57 -10.84
C ASN A 136 -13.26 18.20 -9.89
N PRO A 137 -12.84 19.10 -8.98
CA PRO A 137 -11.76 18.80 -8.06
C PRO A 137 -12.17 17.71 -7.08
N TYR A 138 -11.29 16.73 -6.87
CA TYR A 138 -11.41 15.77 -5.78
C TYR A 138 -10.76 16.31 -4.53
N TYR A 139 -11.40 16.02 -3.40
CA TYR A 139 -10.96 16.44 -2.09
C TYR A 139 -10.69 15.21 -1.23
N TYR A 140 -9.54 15.21 -0.56
CA TYR A 140 -9.30 14.35 0.59
C TYR A 140 -9.60 15.15 1.85
N ARG A 141 -10.31 14.56 2.78
CA ARG A 141 -10.61 15.18 4.08
C ARG A 141 -10.12 14.27 5.19
N ASP A 142 -9.34 14.83 6.09
CA ASP A 142 -9.14 14.27 7.42
C ASP A 142 -10.08 14.96 8.43
N GLN A 143 -9.86 14.74 9.71
CA GLN A 143 -10.70 15.33 10.76
C GLN A 143 -10.59 16.87 10.87
N ILE A 144 -9.52 17.45 10.36
CA ILE A 144 -9.16 18.87 10.57
C ILE A 144 -9.11 19.61 9.23
N ASN A 145 -8.59 18.99 8.18
CA ASN A 145 -8.21 19.64 6.93
C ASN A 145 -8.93 19.08 5.71
N THR A 146 -9.03 19.92 4.68
CA THR A 146 -9.47 19.53 3.35
C THR A 146 -8.36 19.77 2.35
N TYR A 147 -7.94 18.73 1.64
CA TYR A 147 -6.86 18.76 0.66
C TYR A 147 -7.42 18.63 -0.75
N VAL A 148 -7.09 19.57 -1.61
CA VAL A 148 -7.42 19.51 -3.04
C VAL A 148 -6.41 18.63 -3.73
N VAL A 149 -6.81 17.46 -4.25
CA VAL A 149 -5.89 16.46 -4.82
C VAL A 149 -5.01 17.04 -5.94
N ASP A 150 -5.58 17.89 -6.79
CA ASP A 150 -4.83 18.54 -7.88
C ASP A 150 -3.65 19.41 -7.42
N ARG A 151 -3.63 19.81 -6.16
CA ARG A 151 -2.51 20.58 -5.61
C ARG A 151 -1.35 19.70 -5.17
N TRP A 152 -1.53 18.37 -5.17
CA TRP A 152 -0.58 17.40 -4.61
C TRP A 152 0.14 16.54 -5.65
N TRP A 153 -0.27 16.60 -6.92
CA TRP A 153 0.39 15.84 -7.96
C TRP A 153 1.90 16.09 -8.00
N GLY A 154 2.68 15.02 -7.88
CA GLY A 154 4.14 15.05 -7.94
C GLY A 154 4.86 15.61 -6.72
N LYS A 155 4.16 15.85 -5.59
CA LYS A 155 4.72 16.59 -4.44
C LYS A 155 5.09 15.71 -3.26
N VAL A 156 5.68 14.54 -3.50
CA VAL A 156 6.06 13.59 -2.45
C VAL A 156 6.95 14.20 -1.37
N GLU A 157 7.92 15.02 -1.75
CA GLU A 157 8.84 15.66 -0.78
C GLU A 157 8.14 16.72 0.09
N CYS A 158 7.13 17.40 -0.46
CA CYS A 158 6.31 18.30 0.34
C CYS A 158 5.45 17.53 1.35
N ALA A 159 4.89 16.39 0.95
CA ALA A 159 4.14 15.54 1.83
C ALA A 159 5.03 15.01 2.98
N ARG A 160 6.22 14.49 2.66
CA ARG A 160 7.19 14.03 3.66
C ARG A 160 7.55 15.11 4.68
N LYS A 161 7.80 16.33 4.25
CA LYS A 161 8.10 17.45 5.17
C LYS A 161 6.97 17.75 6.15
N ILE A 162 5.70 17.61 5.71
CA ILE A 162 4.56 17.80 6.60
C ILE A 162 4.47 16.64 7.60
N MET A 163 4.73 15.42 7.13
CA MET A 163 4.69 14.21 7.95
C MET A 163 5.80 14.16 9.00
N ASP A 164 6.98 14.68 8.71
CA ASP A 164 8.11 14.72 9.66
C ASP A 164 7.81 15.54 10.93
N PHE A 165 6.86 16.47 10.88
CA PHE A 165 6.39 17.22 12.04
C PHE A 165 5.46 16.42 12.97
N GLU A 166 4.84 15.34 12.45
CA GLU A 166 3.83 14.53 13.16
C GLU A 166 4.25 13.07 13.22
N THR A 167 5.54 12.76 13.45
CA THR A 167 6.03 11.38 13.40
C THR A 167 5.26 10.48 14.37
N PRO A 168 4.33 9.64 13.93
CA PRO A 168 3.63 8.72 14.79
C PRO A 168 4.61 7.67 15.34
N ILE A 169 4.31 7.14 16.52
CA ILE A 169 5.03 5.97 17.05
C ILE A 169 4.82 4.83 16.04
N ARG A 170 5.92 4.33 15.46
CA ARG A 170 5.89 3.23 14.50
C ARG A 170 6.04 1.90 15.23
N ILE A 171 5.03 1.05 15.11
CA ILE A 171 5.02 -0.27 15.75
C ILE A 171 5.53 -1.30 14.75
N LYS A 172 6.66 -1.93 15.08
CA LYS A 172 7.17 -3.09 14.36
C LYS A 172 6.54 -4.36 14.89
N ILE A 173 6.04 -5.20 14.00
CA ILE A 173 5.54 -6.52 14.35
C ILE A 173 6.57 -7.55 13.86
N ASP A 174 7.10 -8.35 14.79
CA ASP A 174 8.03 -9.44 14.49
C ASP A 174 7.32 -10.79 14.64
N PHE A 175 7.10 -11.46 13.53
CA PHE A 175 6.44 -12.77 13.46
C PHE A 175 7.41 -13.96 13.54
N LYS A 176 8.73 -13.75 13.70
CA LYS A 176 9.73 -14.83 13.63
C LYS A 176 9.46 -15.99 14.60
N ASN A 177 8.93 -15.68 15.80
CA ASN A 177 8.65 -16.69 16.82
C ASN A 177 7.38 -17.50 16.57
N VAL A 178 6.58 -17.12 15.57
CA VAL A 178 5.30 -17.75 15.23
C VAL A 178 5.25 -18.23 13.78
N TRP A 179 6.41 -18.28 13.11
CA TRP A 179 6.49 -18.81 11.76
C TRP A 179 6.13 -20.30 11.76
N PRO A 180 5.36 -20.75 10.75
CA PRO A 180 5.06 -22.17 10.61
C PRO A 180 6.38 -22.93 10.52
N THR A 181 6.60 -23.85 11.45
CA THR A 181 7.67 -24.86 11.33
C THR A 181 7.26 -25.77 10.18
N SER A 182 8.13 -25.84 9.18
CA SER A 182 7.98 -26.71 8.00
C SER A 182 7.83 -28.17 8.38
#